data_288d5e202a0c3008b66cc465103d567d
#
_entry.id   288d5e202a0c3008b66cc465103d567d
#
_cell.length_a   1.000
_cell.length_b   1.000
_cell.length_c   1.000
_cell.angle_alpha   90.00
_cell.angle_beta   90.00
_cell.angle_gamma   90.00
#
_symmetry.space_group_name_H-M   'P 1'
#
loop_
_entity.id
_entity.type
_entity.pdbx_description
1 polymer ?
#
loop_
_entity_poly.entity_id
_entity_poly.type
_entity_poly.pdbx_seq_one_letter_code
_entity_poly.pdbx_strand_id
1 'polypeptide(L)'
;MTSPRLQLHDRCAKLLFIAALAAFIATGCHPANSARGVVDRFIDQYYVAIDLKAAEQFCTGLALDKLHHEMTLIGNQKIDANTRKPVVHYKLTAERDATDHIEFLFRATIDVPEGGTFNRNWMITARKEADTWKVSNFDDYE
;
A
#
# COMPACT_ATOMS: atom_id res chain seq x y z
N MET A 1 -51.51 22.13 -28.58
CA MET A 1 -50.93 20.86 -29.06
C MET A 1 -49.42 20.88 -28.83
N THR A 2 -48.97 20.41 -27.69
CA THR A 2 -47.55 20.36 -27.32
C THR A 2 -46.93 19.03 -27.76
N SER A 3 -45.92 19.12 -28.60
CA SER A 3 -45.28 18.00 -29.26
C SER A 3 -44.52 17.10 -28.26
N PRO A 4 -44.73 15.78 -28.29
CA PRO A 4 -44.10 14.85 -27.30
C PRO A 4 -42.62 14.58 -27.55
N ARG A 5 -41.99 15.18 -28.57
CA ARG A 5 -40.59 14.90 -28.97
C ARG A 5 -39.55 15.62 -28.10
N LEU A 6 -39.89 16.70 -27.37
CA LEU A 6 -38.92 17.44 -26.55
C LEU A 6 -38.63 16.81 -25.17
N GLN A 7 -39.51 15.96 -24.64
CA GLN A 7 -39.28 15.37 -23.32
C GLN A 7 -38.34 14.14 -23.32
N LEU A 8 -38.14 13.51 -24.47
CA LEU A 8 -37.31 12.31 -24.57
C LEU A 8 -35.81 12.62 -24.55
N HIS A 9 -35.41 13.77 -25.14
CA HIS A 9 -34.00 14.21 -25.14
C HIS A 9 -33.49 14.59 -23.74
N ASP A 10 -34.36 15.17 -22.93
CA ASP A 10 -33.95 15.66 -21.59
C ASP A 10 -33.74 14.50 -20.59
N ARG A 11 -34.47 13.41 -20.77
CA ARG A 11 -34.32 12.20 -19.94
C ARG A 11 -33.08 11.38 -20.31
N CYS A 12 -32.72 11.31 -21.60
CA CYS A 12 -31.50 10.65 -22.04
C CYS A 12 -30.24 11.41 -21.61
N ALA A 13 -30.25 12.73 -21.67
CA ALA A 13 -29.13 13.56 -21.22
C ALA A 13 -28.88 13.43 -19.71
N LYS A 14 -29.94 13.37 -18.91
CA LYS A 14 -29.82 13.20 -17.45
C LYS A 14 -29.32 11.80 -17.04
N LEU A 15 -29.73 10.76 -17.77
CA LEU A 15 -29.28 9.40 -17.53
C LEU A 15 -27.80 9.20 -17.92
N LEU A 16 -27.33 9.84 -19.00
CA LEU A 16 -25.90 9.83 -19.39
C LEU A 16 -25.03 10.58 -18.40
N PHE A 17 -25.51 11.66 -17.78
CA PHE A 17 -24.77 12.39 -16.76
C PHE A 17 -24.62 11.62 -15.44
N ILE A 18 -25.64 10.84 -15.07
CA ILE A 18 -25.59 10.00 -13.85
C ILE A 18 -24.66 8.80 -14.06
N ALA A 19 -24.64 8.21 -15.27
CA ALA A 19 -23.71 7.12 -15.60
C ALA A 19 -22.25 7.57 -15.63
N ALA A 20 -21.94 8.80 -16.06
CA ALA A 20 -20.61 9.35 -16.08
C ALA A 20 -20.08 9.67 -14.66
N LEU A 21 -20.95 10.03 -13.73
CA LEU A 21 -20.56 10.34 -12.35
C LEU A 21 -20.27 9.08 -11.50
N ALA A 22 -20.85 7.94 -11.86
CA ALA A 22 -20.62 6.67 -11.17
C ALA A 22 -19.27 6.01 -11.50
N ALA A 23 -18.59 6.44 -12.56
CA ALA A 23 -17.30 5.89 -12.98
C ALA A 23 -16.09 6.46 -12.20
N PHE A 24 -16.28 7.48 -11.36
CA PHE A 24 -15.18 8.17 -10.65
C PHE A 24 -14.92 7.68 -9.22
N ILE A 25 -15.63 6.65 -8.72
CA ILE A 25 -15.43 6.16 -7.34
C ILE A 25 -14.70 4.80 -7.32
N ALA A 26 -13.82 4.54 -8.28
CA ALA A 26 -12.91 3.39 -8.23
C ALA A 26 -11.53 3.83 -7.72
N THR A 27 -11.47 4.59 -6.61
CA THR A 27 -10.21 4.86 -5.92
C THR A 27 -9.88 3.70 -4.98
N GLY A 28 -9.18 2.70 -5.49
CA GLY A 28 -7.98 2.22 -4.85
C GLY A 28 -8.08 1.32 -3.63
N CYS A 29 -9.17 0.59 -3.37
CA CYS A 29 -9.06 -0.57 -2.45
C CYS A 29 -8.60 -1.80 -3.26
N HIS A 30 -7.30 -2.08 -3.23
CA HIS A 30 -6.80 -3.34 -3.75
C HIS A 30 -7.36 -4.50 -2.90
N PRO A 31 -7.80 -5.62 -3.53
CA PRO A 31 -8.24 -6.77 -2.76
C PRO A 31 -7.15 -7.19 -1.76
N ALA A 32 -7.55 -7.45 -0.52
CA ALA A 32 -6.61 -7.82 0.54
C ALA A 32 -5.71 -9.02 0.18
N ASN A 33 -6.18 -9.90 -0.71
CA ASN A 33 -5.47 -11.09 -1.15
C ASN A 33 -4.67 -10.88 -2.45
N SER A 34 -4.58 -9.66 -2.98
CA SER A 34 -3.71 -9.36 -4.12
C SER A 34 -2.27 -9.10 -3.65
N ALA A 35 -1.30 -9.20 -4.56
CA ALA A 35 0.08 -8.86 -4.29
C ALA A 35 0.21 -7.44 -3.72
N ARG A 36 -0.46 -6.47 -4.35
CA ARG A 36 -0.48 -5.08 -3.91
C ARG A 36 -1.13 -4.92 -2.53
N GLY A 37 -2.25 -5.57 -2.27
CA GLY A 37 -2.94 -5.49 -0.98
C GLY A 37 -2.11 -6.07 0.17
N VAL A 38 -1.29 -7.08 -0.08
CA VAL A 38 -0.35 -7.64 0.91
C VAL A 38 0.80 -6.67 1.16
N VAL A 39 1.37 -6.07 0.10
CA VAL A 39 2.44 -5.08 0.21
C VAL A 39 1.98 -3.84 0.97
N ASP A 40 0.80 -3.30 0.67
CA ASP A 40 0.25 -2.14 1.38
C ASP A 40 0.09 -2.44 2.89
N ARG A 41 -0.46 -3.60 3.26
CA ARG A 41 -0.57 -4.01 4.68
C ARG A 41 0.78 -4.21 5.36
N PHE A 42 1.77 -4.75 4.64
CA PHE A 42 3.12 -4.85 5.16
C PHE A 42 3.71 -3.45 5.45
N ILE A 43 3.59 -2.51 4.50
CA ILE A 43 4.04 -1.13 4.68
C ILE A 43 3.37 -0.48 5.90
N ASP A 44 2.06 -0.63 6.04
CA ASP A 44 1.30 -0.07 7.14
C ASP A 44 1.77 -0.61 8.50
N GLN A 45 2.09 -1.89 8.60
CA GLN A 45 2.57 -2.47 9.86
C GLN A 45 4.05 -2.16 10.10
N TYR A 46 4.90 -2.36 9.09
CA TYR A 46 6.34 -2.26 9.25
C TYR A 46 6.84 -0.81 9.33
N TYR A 47 6.46 0.03 8.34
CA TYR A 47 6.97 1.40 8.22
C TYR A 47 6.11 2.45 8.95
N VAL A 48 4.79 2.29 8.95
CA VAL A 48 3.87 3.28 9.52
C VAL A 48 3.58 3.01 11.00
N ALA A 49 3.12 1.81 11.33
CA ALA A 49 2.82 1.43 12.71
C ALA A 49 4.07 1.09 13.53
N ILE A 50 5.17 0.70 12.86
CA ILE A 50 6.40 0.18 13.45
C ILE A 50 6.08 -1.03 14.37
N ASP A 51 5.20 -1.89 13.88
CA ASP A 51 4.81 -3.15 14.53
C ASP A 51 5.38 -4.33 13.73
N LEU A 52 6.64 -4.69 14.05
CA LEU A 52 7.36 -5.77 13.38
C LEU A 52 6.65 -7.11 13.55
N LYS A 53 6.04 -7.33 14.71
CA LYS A 53 5.32 -8.59 14.98
C LYS A 53 4.05 -8.72 14.14
N ALA A 54 3.33 -7.63 13.96
CA ALA A 54 2.17 -7.61 13.06
C ALA A 54 2.59 -7.70 11.58
N ALA A 55 3.76 -7.15 11.21
CA ALA A 55 4.30 -7.24 9.85
C ALA A 55 4.71 -8.67 9.46
N GLU A 56 5.15 -9.48 10.43
CA GLU A 56 5.64 -10.86 10.24
C GLU A 56 4.65 -11.74 9.47
N GLN A 57 3.37 -11.62 9.74
CA GLN A 57 2.32 -12.41 9.07
C GLN A 57 2.25 -12.21 7.55
N PHE A 58 2.80 -11.11 7.04
CA PHE A 58 2.82 -10.80 5.60
C PHE A 58 4.12 -11.24 4.93
N CYS A 59 5.13 -11.66 5.68
CA CYS A 59 6.47 -11.97 5.19
C CYS A 59 6.70 -13.46 4.95
N THR A 60 7.66 -13.74 4.06
CA THR A 60 8.26 -15.05 3.81
C THR A 60 9.70 -14.90 3.36
N GLY A 61 10.50 -15.95 3.39
CA GLY A 61 11.88 -15.99 2.90
C GLY A 61 12.74 -14.88 3.49
N LEU A 62 13.47 -14.16 2.63
CA LEU A 62 14.43 -13.12 3.06
C LEU A 62 13.77 -11.98 3.84
N ALA A 63 12.53 -11.61 3.49
CA ALA A 63 11.80 -10.58 4.25
C ALA A 63 11.56 -11.02 5.70
N LEU A 64 11.20 -12.28 5.90
CA LEU A 64 10.98 -12.84 7.23
C LEU A 64 12.29 -12.91 8.03
N ASP A 65 13.38 -13.31 7.40
CA ASP A 65 14.71 -13.37 8.03
C ASP A 65 15.20 -11.99 8.46
N LYS A 66 15.07 -10.97 7.59
CA LYS A 66 15.38 -9.57 7.91
C LYS A 66 14.58 -9.09 9.12
N LEU A 67 13.28 -9.35 9.13
CA LEU A 67 12.39 -8.94 10.20
C LEU A 67 12.75 -9.58 11.54
N HIS A 68 13.05 -10.89 11.57
CA HIS A 68 13.48 -11.60 12.76
C HIS A 68 14.84 -11.08 13.27
N HIS A 69 15.76 -10.76 12.35
CA HIS A 69 17.03 -10.14 12.73
C HIS A 69 16.81 -8.78 13.40
N GLU A 70 15.97 -7.92 12.85
CA GLU A 70 15.63 -6.63 13.44
C GLU A 70 14.96 -6.78 14.81
N MET A 71 13.99 -7.70 14.95
CA MET A 71 13.37 -7.98 16.24
C MET A 71 14.40 -8.42 17.28
N THR A 72 15.41 -9.16 16.88
CA THR A 72 16.52 -9.58 17.76
C THR A 72 17.39 -8.40 18.20
N LEU A 73 17.68 -7.46 17.28
CA LEU A 73 18.46 -6.26 17.58
C LEU A 73 17.74 -5.29 18.52
N ILE A 74 16.44 -5.13 18.30
CA ILE A 74 15.60 -4.24 19.14
C ILE A 74 15.39 -4.87 20.52
N GLY A 75 15.40 -6.20 20.62
CA GLY A 75 15.19 -6.94 21.87
C GLY A 75 13.81 -6.67 22.44
N ASN A 76 13.76 -6.42 23.76
CA ASN A 76 12.52 -6.12 24.49
C ASN A 76 12.18 -4.62 24.52
N GLN A 77 12.82 -3.79 23.71
CA GLN A 77 12.48 -2.38 23.62
C GLN A 77 11.09 -2.22 23.05
N LYS A 78 10.17 -1.79 23.89
CA LYS A 78 8.82 -1.43 23.44
C LYS A 78 8.82 0.05 23.05
N ILE A 79 8.34 0.34 21.86
CA ILE A 79 7.92 1.70 21.51
C ILE A 79 6.72 1.99 22.41
N ASP A 80 6.93 2.78 23.45
CA ASP A 80 5.85 3.11 24.38
C ASP A 80 4.87 4.13 23.78
N ALA A 81 3.73 4.32 24.45
CA ALA A 81 2.69 5.23 24.00
C ALA A 81 3.15 6.71 23.97
N ASN A 82 4.27 7.05 24.63
CA ASN A 82 4.81 8.40 24.67
C ASN A 82 5.84 8.66 23.57
N THR A 83 6.29 7.62 22.87
CA THR A 83 7.20 7.75 21.73
C THR A 83 6.45 8.37 20.56
N ARG A 84 6.88 9.57 20.15
CA ARG A 84 6.33 10.23 18.95
C ARG A 84 6.80 9.47 17.72
N LYS A 85 5.86 8.78 17.09
CA LYS A 85 6.14 8.04 15.85
C LYS A 85 6.35 9.01 14.69
N PRO A 86 7.24 8.68 13.73
CA PRO A 86 7.33 9.40 12.47
C PRO A 86 6.00 9.38 11.73
N VAL A 87 5.72 10.44 10.99
CA VAL A 87 4.63 10.46 10.01
C VAL A 87 5.20 10.01 8.67
N VAL A 88 4.61 8.97 8.10
CA VAL A 88 5.08 8.37 6.86
C VAL A 88 4.04 8.58 5.76
N HIS A 89 4.45 9.23 4.68
CA HIS A 89 3.68 9.36 3.44
C HIS A 89 4.39 8.58 2.35
N TYR A 90 3.69 7.74 1.63
CA TYR A 90 4.29 6.97 0.54
C TYR A 90 3.38 6.88 -0.68
N LYS A 91 3.98 6.69 -1.84
CA LYS A 91 3.28 6.46 -3.10
C LYS A 91 4.01 5.43 -3.94
N LEU A 92 3.26 4.59 -4.64
CA LEU A 92 3.80 3.71 -5.67
C LEU A 92 4.34 4.56 -6.83
N THR A 93 5.54 4.23 -7.29
CA THR A 93 6.18 4.88 -8.45
C THR A 93 6.28 3.94 -9.64
N ALA A 94 6.42 2.63 -9.39
CA ALA A 94 6.42 1.61 -10.43
C ALA A 94 6.03 0.24 -9.88
N GLU A 95 5.52 -0.59 -10.76
CA GLU A 95 5.26 -2.01 -10.55
C GLU A 95 5.93 -2.77 -11.69
N ARG A 96 6.64 -3.85 -11.38
CA ARG A 96 7.36 -4.67 -12.33
C ARG A 96 7.01 -6.13 -12.12
N ASP A 97 6.33 -6.70 -13.10
CA ASP A 97 6.01 -8.12 -13.12
C ASP A 97 7.21 -8.94 -13.58
N ALA A 98 7.59 -9.94 -12.80
CA ALA A 98 8.52 -10.99 -13.18
C ALA A 98 7.81 -12.35 -13.22
N THR A 99 8.50 -13.40 -13.64
CA THR A 99 7.90 -14.72 -13.85
C THR A 99 7.32 -15.31 -12.55
N ASP A 100 7.92 -15.04 -11.40
CA ASP A 100 7.61 -15.68 -10.11
C ASP A 100 7.38 -14.69 -8.96
N HIS A 101 7.48 -13.39 -9.23
CA HIS A 101 7.30 -12.33 -8.24
C HIS A 101 6.88 -11.02 -8.90
N ILE A 102 6.44 -10.06 -8.08
CA ILE A 102 6.14 -8.69 -8.48
C ILE A 102 6.97 -7.76 -7.60
N GLU A 103 7.66 -6.80 -8.22
CA GLU A 103 8.39 -5.74 -7.52
C GLU A 103 7.57 -4.46 -7.51
N PHE A 104 7.41 -3.88 -6.33
CA PHE A 104 6.74 -2.61 -6.10
C PHE A 104 7.76 -1.57 -5.65
N LEU A 105 7.87 -0.48 -6.40
CA LEU A 105 8.76 0.63 -6.09
C LEU A 105 7.95 1.78 -5.51
N PHE A 106 8.38 2.26 -4.36
CA PHE A 106 7.72 3.37 -3.67
C PHE A 106 8.68 4.52 -3.43
N ARG A 107 8.13 5.72 -3.41
CA ARG A 107 8.78 6.88 -2.81
C ARG A 107 8.07 7.22 -1.52
N ALA A 108 8.84 7.34 -0.44
CA ALA A 108 8.36 7.70 0.87
C ALA A 108 8.95 9.03 1.33
N THR A 109 8.15 9.79 2.07
CA THR A 109 8.56 10.97 2.83
C THR A 109 8.27 10.67 4.29
N ILE A 110 9.28 10.76 5.14
CA ILE A 110 9.24 10.42 6.55
C ILE A 110 9.53 11.68 7.37
N ASP A 111 8.53 12.16 8.09
CA ASP A 111 8.64 13.31 8.97
C ASP A 111 8.90 12.84 10.41
N VAL A 112 10.12 13.04 10.89
CA VAL A 112 10.51 12.67 12.24
C VAL A 112 10.35 13.88 13.15
N PRO A 113 9.55 13.79 14.24
CA PRO A 113 9.41 14.88 15.20
C PRO A 113 10.78 15.32 15.70
N GLU A 114 11.09 16.63 15.57
CA GLU A 114 12.37 17.23 15.94
C GLU A 114 13.60 16.74 15.15
N GLY A 115 13.43 15.76 14.23
CA GLY A 115 14.50 15.17 13.41
C GLY A 115 14.51 15.63 11.96
N GLY A 116 13.43 16.28 11.50
CA GLY A 116 13.28 16.75 10.12
C GLY A 116 12.64 15.73 9.19
N THR A 117 12.65 16.06 7.90
CA THR A 117 11.99 15.28 6.84
C THR A 117 13.03 14.52 6.01
N PHE A 118 12.81 13.26 5.80
CA PHE A 118 13.66 12.37 5.00
C PHE A 118 12.89 11.77 3.83
N ASN A 119 13.54 11.67 2.67
CA ASN A 119 13.01 10.95 1.52
C ASN A 119 13.70 9.59 1.41
N ARG A 120 12.92 8.55 1.12
CA ARG A 120 13.40 7.18 0.90
C ARG A 120 12.74 6.60 -0.33
N ASN A 121 13.42 5.68 -0.97
CA ASN A 121 12.84 4.84 -2.00
C ASN A 121 12.83 3.40 -1.47
N TRP A 122 11.69 2.74 -1.57
CA TRP A 122 11.54 1.35 -1.14
C TRP A 122 11.28 0.47 -2.34
N MET A 123 11.91 -0.68 -2.36
CA MET A 123 11.59 -1.78 -3.26
C MET A 123 11.06 -2.94 -2.43
N ILE A 124 9.83 -3.35 -2.69
CA ILE A 124 9.18 -4.43 -1.97
C ILE A 124 8.80 -5.50 -2.98
N THR A 125 9.26 -6.72 -2.76
CA THR A 125 9.01 -7.85 -3.64
C THR A 125 7.95 -8.74 -3.03
N ALA A 126 6.87 -8.99 -3.77
CA ALA A 126 5.84 -9.95 -3.40
C ALA A 126 5.95 -11.21 -4.25
N ARG A 127 5.81 -12.37 -3.61
CA ARG A 127 5.78 -13.68 -4.25
C ARG A 127 4.54 -14.45 -3.82
N LYS A 128 4.04 -15.29 -4.70
CA LYS A 128 2.93 -16.18 -4.38
C LYS A 128 3.49 -17.48 -3.79
N GLU A 129 3.01 -17.84 -2.61
CA GLU A 129 3.38 -19.04 -1.91
C GLU A 129 2.10 -19.82 -1.55
N ALA A 130 1.95 -21.02 -2.08
CA ALA A 130 0.76 -21.86 -1.89
C ALA A 130 -0.56 -21.06 -2.05
N ASP A 131 -0.71 -20.34 -3.17
CA ASP A 131 -1.87 -19.49 -3.51
C ASP A 131 -2.04 -18.21 -2.67
N THR A 132 -1.15 -17.93 -1.74
CA THR A 132 -1.17 -16.72 -0.90
C THR A 132 -0.02 -15.79 -1.27
N TRP A 133 -0.30 -14.51 -1.49
CA TRP A 133 0.74 -13.52 -1.68
C TRP A 133 1.44 -13.21 -0.36
N LYS A 134 2.77 -13.12 -0.41
CA LYS A 134 3.65 -12.76 0.71
C LYS A 134 4.73 -11.80 0.23
N VAL A 135 5.20 -10.93 1.11
CA VAL A 135 6.41 -10.13 0.90
C VAL A 135 7.61 -11.05 1.08
N SER A 136 8.40 -11.23 0.03
CA SER A 136 9.58 -12.10 0.02
C SER A 136 10.89 -11.35 0.20
N ASN A 137 10.91 -10.04 -0.08
CA ASN A 137 12.03 -9.15 0.17
C ASN A 137 11.56 -7.71 0.29
N PHE A 138 12.30 -6.87 1.01
CA PHE A 138 12.14 -5.43 1.06
C PHE A 138 13.50 -4.77 1.27
N ASP A 139 13.73 -3.65 0.59
CA ASP A 139 14.98 -2.89 0.66
C ASP A 139 14.73 -1.40 0.49
N ASP A 140 15.57 -0.60 1.14
CA ASP A 140 15.72 0.81 0.83
C ASP A 140 16.77 0.94 -0.29
N TYR A 141 16.53 1.82 -1.27
CA TYR A 141 17.50 2.11 -2.32
C TYR A 141 17.59 3.62 -2.59
N GLU A 142 18.71 4.08 -3.10
CA GLU A 142 18.96 5.48 -3.49
C GLU A 142 18.47 5.81 -4.90
#